data_0362d0bec2825f7ae4622ed1f7bf5aaf
#
_entry.id   0362d0bec2825f7ae4622ed1f7bf5aaf
#
_cell.length_a   1.000
_cell.length_b   1.000
_cell.length_c   1.000
_cell.angle_alpha   90.00
_cell.angle_beta   90.00
_cell.angle_gamma   90.00
#
_symmetry.space_group_name_H-M   'P 1'
#
loop_
_entity.id
_entity.type
_entity.pdbx_description
1 polymer ?
#
loop_
_entity_poly.entity_id
_entity_poly.type
_entity_poly.pdbx_seq_one_letter_code
_entity_poly.pdbx_strand_id
1 'polypeptide(L)'
;MEQVTIENDILAIKVALLGAEVQEVKSLKDNFSYIWYADAKYWGRHAPVLFPFIGRSYENKYLIDGQEYNMKQHGFLRDQVFKIVDKQKNKLVLQHSATEETKLVYPYSYTVTITYTLEDTYLHINYEIDNNDAKDMYYSFGFHPGFNLNSDLSNYSLQFEPKLNSLPTLLVEPNPFRNGKIADTQLQNGKLELNYPMLDNGVKIYDISDIKTVSLISCRDAHQVTEDIADFPYLAVWSPENKKAPFLCVEPFRGLPDQYGKTIDIKDKLGEQHIAANSNDQFTVSLDFK
;
A
#
# COMPACT_ATOMS: atom_id res chain seq x y z
N MET A 1 -18.03 10.36 8.12
CA MET A 1 -17.57 9.00 7.79
C MET A 1 -17.42 8.26 9.11
N GLU A 2 -17.92 7.01 9.19
CA GLU A 2 -17.83 6.24 10.43
C GLU A 2 -16.40 5.75 10.64
N GLN A 3 -15.88 5.95 11.85
CA GLN A 3 -14.50 5.61 12.25
C GLN A 3 -14.52 4.80 13.54
N VAL A 4 -13.54 3.94 13.69
CA VAL A 4 -13.30 3.13 14.90
C VAL A 4 -11.92 3.46 15.44
N THR A 5 -11.84 3.66 16.75
CA THR A 5 -10.57 3.82 17.45
C THR A 5 -10.23 2.55 18.21
N ILE A 6 -8.99 2.11 18.09
CA ILE A 6 -8.33 1.13 18.96
C ILE A 6 -7.09 1.78 19.57
N GLU A 7 -6.72 1.36 20.77
CA GLU A 7 -5.59 1.94 21.49
C GLU A 7 -4.93 0.94 22.44
N ASN A 8 -3.67 1.18 22.74
CA ASN A 8 -2.95 0.63 23.86
C ASN A 8 -2.41 1.77 24.73
N ASP A 9 -1.42 1.54 25.57
CA ASP A 9 -0.88 2.57 26.46
C ASP A 9 0.12 3.52 25.75
N ILE A 10 0.48 3.22 24.48
CA ILE A 10 1.50 3.95 23.69
C ILE A 10 0.90 4.63 22.47
N LEU A 11 0.01 3.94 21.75
CA LEU A 11 -0.56 4.37 20.47
C LEU A 11 -2.09 4.39 20.48
N ALA A 12 -2.68 5.35 19.78
CA ALA A 12 -4.09 5.34 19.39
C ALA A 12 -4.20 5.37 17.86
N ILE A 13 -5.08 4.53 17.30
CA ILE A 13 -5.26 4.39 15.86
C ILE A 13 -6.73 4.61 15.50
N LYS A 14 -6.98 5.44 14.49
CA LYS A 14 -8.30 5.61 13.89
C LYS A 14 -8.35 4.92 12.54
N VAL A 15 -9.36 4.09 12.36
CA VAL A 15 -9.63 3.37 11.10
C VAL A 15 -11.03 3.74 10.62
N ALA A 16 -11.15 4.18 9.37
CA ALA A 16 -12.44 4.42 8.74
C ALA A 16 -13.04 3.09 8.27
N LEU A 17 -14.37 2.92 8.39
CA LEU A 17 -15.04 1.76 7.81
C LEU A 17 -15.06 1.81 6.27
N LEU A 18 -15.02 3.01 5.68
CA LEU A 18 -14.83 3.17 4.24
C LEU A 18 -13.37 2.86 3.88
N GLY A 19 -13.18 1.82 3.06
CA GLY A 19 -11.88 1.35 2.61
C GLY A 19 -11.03 0.67 3.69
N ALA A 20 -11.56 0.47 4.90
CA ALA A 20 -10.80 0.02 6.06
C ALA A 20 -9.50 0.87 6.25
N GLU A 21 -9.57 2.16 5.91
CA GLU A 21 -8.41 3.04 5.79
C GLU A 21 -7.93 3.50 7.16
N VAL A 22 -6.65 3.26 7.45
CA VAL A 22 -5.97 3.86 8.62
C VAL A 22 -5.86 5.36 8.39
N GLN A 23 -6.53 6.17 9.22
CA GLN A 23 -6.58 7.62 9.07
C GLN A 23 -5.67 8.36 10.03
N GLU A 24 -5.34 7.76 11.15
CA GLU A 24 -4.42 8.32 12.13
C GLU A 24 -3.71 7.20 12.87
N VAL A 25 -2.42 7.36 13.08
CA VAL A 25 -1.63 6.64 14.09
C VAL A 25 -0.98 7.70 14.96
N LYS A 26 -1.38 7.77 16.23
CA LYS A 26 -0.99 8.83 17.15
C LYS A 26 -0.20 8.28 18.33
N SER A 27 0.98 8.84 18.58
CA SER A 27 1.72 8.64 19.82
C SER A 27 0.97 9.29 20.99
N LEU A 28 0.71 8.55 22.06
CA LEU A 28 0.09 9.07 23.27
C LEU A 28 1.08 9.82 24.17
N LYS A 29 2.37 9.64 23.94
CA LYS A 29 3.43 10.30 24.70
C LYS A 29 3.55 11.77 24.39
N ASP A 30 3.52 12.15 23.12
CA ASP A 30 3.80 13.51 22.64
C ASP A 30 2.78 14.07 21.66
N ASN A 31 1.72 13.28 21.38
CA ASN A 31 0.64 13.60 20.44
C ASN A 31 1.06 13.71 18.97
N PHE A 32 2.24 13.19 18.61
CA PHE A 32 2.65 13.14 17.22
C PHE A 32 1.76 12.21 16.39
N SER A 33 1.33 12.66 15.20
CA SER A 33 0.58 11.83 14.24
C SER A 33 1.51 11.41 13.11
N TYR A 34 1.69 10.10 12.95
CA TYR A 34 2.57 9.54 11.93
C TYR A 34 1.94 9.54 10.54
N ILE A 35 0.63 9.33 10.45
CA ILE A 35 -0.08 9.23 9.18
C ILE A 35 -0.50 10.60 8.69
N TRP A 36 -0.36 10.82 7.38
CA TRP A 36 -0.79 12.00 6.66
C TRP A 36 -2.28 12.31 6.90
N TYR A 37 -2.60 13.56 7.17
CA TYR A 37 -3.96 14.00 7.56
C TYR A 37 -4.90 14.35 6.40
N ALA A 38 -4.53 13.95 5.14
CA ALA A 38 -5.34 14.07 3.93
C ALA A 38 -5.75 15.50 3.54
N ASP A 39 -4.84 16.49 3.66
CA ASP A 39 -5.09 17.81 3.10
C ASP A 39 -5.27 17.71 1.57
N ALA A 40 -6.48 18.02 1.11
CA ALA A 40 -6.87 17.95 -0.31
C ALA A 40 -6.03 18.85 -1.23
N LYS A 41 -5.31 19.84 -0.69
CA LYS A 41 -4.33 20.65 -1.44
C LYS A 41 -3.24 19.78 -2.05
N TYR A 42 -2.87 18.70 -1.38
CA TYR A 42 -1.83 17.78 -1.81
C TYR A 42 -2.41 16.44 -2.22
N TRP A 43 -3.03 15.72 -1.29
CA TRP A 43 -3.61 14.40 -1.51
C TRP A 43 -4.68 14.11 -0.44
N GLY A 44 -5.90 13.83 -0.88
CA GLY A 44 -7.09 13.72 -0.04
C GLY A 44 -7.33 12.32 0.55
N ARG A 45 -6.28 11.47 0.72
CA ARG A 45 -6.36 10.17 1.38
C ARG A 45 -5.24 10.06 2.42
N HIS A 46 -5.32 9.05 3.30
CA HIS A 46 -4.38 8.82 4.41
C HIS A 46 -3.48 7.61 4.16
N ALA A 47 -4.08 6.41 4.14
CA ALA A 47 -3.40 5.13 3.97
C ALA A 47 -4.35 4.09 3.31
N PRO A 48 -4.79 4.30 2.07
CA PRO A 48 -5.78 3.44 1.44
C PRO A 48 -5.23 2.03 1.18
N VAL A 49 -6.14 1.06 1.24
CA VAL A 49 -5.89 -0.32 0.81
C VAL A 49 -6.26 -0.44 -0.67
N LEU A 50 -5.37 -1.01 -1.46
CA LEU A 50 -5.49 -1.16 -2.91
C LEU A 50 -5.84 -2.61 -3.25
N PHE A 51 -6.96 -2.83 -3.94
CA PHE A 51 -7.43 -4.15 -4.40
C PHE A 51 -8.57 -3.96 -5.41
N PRO A 52 -8.70 -4.79 -6.43
CA PRO A 52 -7.82 -5.88 -6.83
C PRO A 52 -6.70 -5.47 -7.80
N PHE A 53 -6.44 -4.19 -7.95
CA PHE A 53 -5.42 -3.64 -8.85
C PHE A 53 -4.55 -2.60 -8.15
N ILE A 54 -3.28 -2.56 -8.55
CA ILE A 54 -2.33 -1.50 -8.19
C ILE A 54 -2.09 -0.60 -9.40
N GLY A 55 -2.03 0.71 -9.15
CA GLY A 55 -1.83 1.70 -10.20
C GLY A 55 -3.00 1.73 -11.18
N ARG A 56 -2.70 1.92 -12.43
CA ARG A 56 -3.68 2.05 -13.50
C ARG A 56 -3.52 0.95 -14.55
N SER A 57 -4.63 0.35 -14.96
CA SER A 57 -4.69 -0.52 -16.14
C SER A 57 -4.68 0.32 -17.42
N TYR A 58 -4.05 -0.19 -18.47
CA TYR A 58 -3.98 0.52 -19.75
C TYR A 58 -5.40 0.76 -20.29
N GLU A 59 -5.70 1.99 -20.67
CA GLU A 59 -7.06 2.45 -21.05
C GLU A 59 -8.15 2.21 -20.00
N ASN A 60 -7.78 1.96 -18.73
CA ASN A 60 -8.65 1.52 -17.63
C ASN A 60 -9.37 0.18 -17.93
N LYS A 61 -8.74 -0.70 -18.69
CA LYS A 61 -9.27 -1.99 -19.14
C LYS A 61 -8.33 -3.12 -18.78
N TYR A 62 -8.90 -4.31 -18.62
CA TYR A 62 -8.15 -5.55 -18.45
C TYR A 62 -9.00 -6.72 -18.99
N LEU A 63 -8.40 -7.90 -19.13
CA LEU A 63 -9.08 -9.09 -19.61
C LEU A 63 -9.15 -10.18 -18.53
N ILE A 64 -10.22 -10.96 -18.56
CA ILE A 64 -10.33 -12.26 -17.90
C ILE A 64 -10.77 -13.25 -18.97
N ASP A 65 -9.92 -14.22 -19.28
CA ASP A 65 -10.16 -15.23 -20.32
C ASP A 65 -10.64 -14.62 -21.65
N GLY A 66 -10.04 -13.49 -22.02
CA GLY A 66 -10.32 -12.75 -23.24
C GLY A 66 -11.56 -11.83 -23.19
N GLN A 67 -12.33 -11.83 -22.12
CA GLN A 67 -13.42 -10.89 -21.92
C GLN A 67 -12.92 -9.59 -21.29
N GLU A 68 -13.32 -8.44 -21.86
CA GLU A 68 -12.91 -7.11 -21.40
C GLU A 68 -13.75 -6.63 -20.20
N TYR A 69 -13.06 -6.06 -19.20
CA TYR A 69 -13.63 -5.40 -18.03
C TYR A 69 -12.97 -4.04 -17.82
N ASN A 70 -13.68 -3.12 -17.16
CA ASN A 70 -13.13 -1.81 -16.78
C ASN A 70 -12.65 -1.82 -15.34
N MET A 71 -11.51 -1.16 -15.07
CA MET A 71 -11.00 -1.00 -13.73
C MET A 71 -10.45 0.40 -13.50
N LYS A 72 -10.89 1.03 -12.40
CA LYS A 72 -10.35 2.32 -11.95
C LYS A 72 -8.94 2.15 -11.40
N GLN A 73 -8.19 3.26 -11.36
CA GLN A 73 -6.88 3.29 -10.70
C GLN A 73 -6.97 2.77 -9.27
N HIS A 74 -6.10 1.82 -8.92
CA HIS A 74 -6.01 1.17 -7.61
C HIS A 74 -7.22 0.29 -7.24
N GLY A 75 -7.99 -0.15 -8.22
CA GLY A 75 -9.18 -0.96 -7.97
C GLY A 75 -10.31 -0.18 -7.31
N PHE A 76 -11.04 -0.83 -6.43
CA PHE A 76 -12.26 -0.26 -5.83
C PHE A 76 -12.35 -0.44 -4.31
N LEU A 77 -11.53 -1.29 -3.67
CA LEU A 77 -11.73 -1.67 -2.27
C LEU A 77 -11.67 -0.47 -1.32
N ARG A 78 -10.82 0.52 -1.62
CA ARG A 78 -10.70 1.77 -0.87
C ARG A 78 -11.96 2.65 -0.87
N ASP A 79 -12.94 2.31 -1.73
CA ASP A 79 -14.22 3.01 -1.85
C ASP A 79 -15.40 2.12 -1.36
N GLN A 80 -15.12 0.94 -0.77
CA GLN A 80 -16.11 0.03 -0.22
C GLN A 80 -16.24 0.18 1.30
N VAL A 81 -17.44 -0.01 1.83
CA VAL A 81 -17.69 0.02 3.28
C VAL A 81 -17.46 -1.37 3.85
N PHE A 82 -16.64 -1.46 4.88
CA PHE A 82 -16.38 -2.68 5.64
C PHE A 82 -17.32 -2.81 6.83
N LYS A 83 -17.60 -4.05 7.21
CA LYS A 83 -18.33 -4.39 8.43
C LYS A 83 -17.36 -4.71 9.56
N ILE A 84 -17.69 -4.32 10.78
CA ILE A 84 -16.95 -4.73 11.98
C ILE A 84 -17.32 -6.18 12.28
N VAL A 85 -16.33 -7.06 12.32
CA VAL A 85 -16.47 -8.48 12.73
C VAL A 85 -16.13 -8.65 14.19
N ASP A 86 -15.04 -8.00 14.63
CA ASP A 86 -14.61 -8.00 16.05
C ASP A 86 -13.98 -6.67 16.41
N LYS A 87 -14.19 -6.22 17.65
CA LYS A 87 -13.57 -5.01 18.20
C LYS A 87 -13.22 -5.21 19.66
N GLN A 88 -11.96 -5.01 19.97
CA GLN A 88 -11.40 -5.01 21.32
C GLN A 88 -10.68 -3.68 21.58
N LYS A 89 -10.08 -3.48 22.77
CA LYS A 89 -9.35 -2.26 23.09
C LYS A 89 -8.21 -1.99 22.08
N ASN A 90 -7.43 -3.03 21.76
CA ASN A 90 -6.23 -2.95 20.91
C ASN A 90 -6.33 -3.77 19.62
N LYS A 91 -7.52 -4.27 19.27
CA LYS A 91 -7.75 -5.08 18.07
C LYS A 91 -9.02 -4.68 17.34
N LEU A 92 -8.99 -4.65 16.02
CA LEU A 92 -10.14 -4.42 15.16
C LEU A 92 -10.09 -5.41 13.98
N VAL A 93 -11.21 -6.08 13.70
CA VAL A 93 -11.37 -6.95 12.54
C VAL A 93 -12.46 -6.39 11.66
N LEU A 94 -12.12 -6.05 10.43
CA LEU A 94 -13.01 -5.53 9.41
C LEU A 94 -13.13 -6.50 8.25
N GLN A 95 -14.31 -6.61 7.64
CA GLN A 95 -14.54 -7.51 6.51
C GLN A 95 -15.39 -6.85 5.44
N HIS A 96 -15.04 -7.12 4.17
CA HIS A 96 -15.83 -6.80 2.99
C HIS A 96 -15.91 -8.03 2.07
N SER A 97 -17.10 -8.33 1.56
CA SER A 97 -17.32 -9.41 0.59
C SER A 97 -17.79 -8.83 -0.74
N ALA A 98 -17.59 -9.58 -1.82
CA ALA A 98 -18.04 -9.23 -3.16
C ALA A 98 -19.53 -8.88 -3.16
N THR A 99 -19.88 -7.80 -3.85
CA THR A 99 -21.26 -7.35 -4.09
C THR A 99 -21.61 -7.50 -5.56
N GLU A 100 -22.89 -7.39 -5.90
CA GLU A 100 -23.29 -7.39 -7.30
C GLU A 100 -22.64 -6.26 -8.10
N GLU A 101 -22.39 -5.10 -7.47
CA GLU A 101 -21.69 -3.97 -8.10
C GLU A 101 -20.22 -4.26 -8.37
N THR A 102 -19.50 -4.84 -7.38
CA THR A 102 -18.09 -5.19 -7.57
C THR A 102 -17.92 -6.29 -8.60
N LYS A 103 -18.85 -7.25 -8.70
CA LYS A 103 -18.83 -8.32 -9.70
C LYS A 103 -18.98 -7.82 -11.13
N LEU A 104 -19.58 -6.64 -11.36
CA LEU A 104 -19.67 -6.04 -12.70
C LEU A 104 -18.29 -5.65 -13.27
N VAL A 105 -17.34 -5.34 -12.40
CA VAL A 105 -16.01 -4.89 -12.78
C VAL A 105 -14.91 -5.88 -12.39
N TYR A 106 -15.20 -6.84 -11.51
CA TYR A 106 -14.29 -7.90 -11.05
C TYR A 106 -15.12 -9.14 -10.69
N PRO A 107 -15.38 -10.05 -11.67
CA PRO A 107 -16.40 -11.09 -11.57
C PRO A 107 -15.93 -12.31 -10.78
N TYR A 108 -15.49 -12.07 -9.55
CA TYR A 108 -15.10 -13.08 -8.57
C TYR A 108 -15.91 -12.93 -7.29
N SER A 109 -16.21 -14.07 -6.66
CA SER A 109 -16.74 -14.12 -5.30
C SER A 109 -15.59 -14.17 -4.32
N TYR A 110 -15.35 -13.07 -3.60
CA TYR A 110 -14.25 -12.94 -2.65
C TYR A 110 -14.73 -12.40 -1.31
N THR A 111 -13.91 -12.61 -0.29
CA THR A 111 -14.01 -11.91 1.00
C THR A 111 -12.63 -11.38 1.36
N VAL A 112 -12.55 -10.11 1.75
CA VAL A 112 -11.32 -9.50 2.30
C VAL A 112 -11.55 -9.23 3.77
N THR A 113 -10.71 -9.80 4.61
CA THR A 113 -10.68 -9.56 6.06
C THR A 113 -9.38 -8.85 6.42
N ILE A 114 -9.49 -7.74 7.14
CA ILE A 114 -8.34 -6.96 7.60
C ILE A 114 -8.37 -6.91 9.14
N THR A 115 -7.30 -7.38 9.76
CA THR A 115 -7.12 -7.37 11.21
C THR A 115 -6.03 -6.39 11.59
N TYR A 116 -6.38 -5.38 12.38
CA TYR A 116 -5.46 -4.43 13.01
C TYR A 116 -5.22 -4.85 14.46
N THR A 117 -3.97 -4.96 14.86
CA THR A 117 -3.59 -5.29 16.25
C THR A 117 -2.49 -4.36 16.71
N LEU A 118 -2.67 -3.75 17.90
CA LEU A 118 -1.64 -2.94 18.55
C LEU A 118 -0.92 -3.76 19.61
N GLU A 119 0.41 -3.80 19.50
CA GLU A 119 1.31 -4.41 20.48
C GLU A 119 2.51 -3.48 20.69
N ASP A 120 2.64 -2.92 21.89
CA ASP A 120 3.65 -1.91 22.22
C ASP A 120 3.66 -0.75 21.19
N THR A 121 4.77 -0.53 20.47
CA THR A 121 4.92 0.48 19.42
C THR A 121 4.50 -0.02 18.04
N TYR A 122 4.03 -1.28 17.94
CA TYR A 122 3.69 -1.91 16.67
C TYR A 122 2.21 -1.84 16.35
N LEU A 123 1.93 -1.55 15.08
CA LEU A 123 0.66 -1.85 14.41
C LEU A 123 0.89 -3.02 13.46
N HIS A 124 0.29 -4.16 13.76
CA HIS A 124 0.23 -5.30 12.86
C HIS A 124 -1.06 -5.24 12.05
N ILE A 125 -0.94 -5.30 10.72
CA ILE A 125 -2.08 -5.36 9.81
C ILE A 125 -2.00 -6.68 9.05
N ASN A 126 -2.87 -7.61 9.42
CA ASN A 126 -3.00 -8.89 8.71
C ASN A 126 -4.12 -8.77 7.67
N TYR A 127 -3.83 -9.20 6.47
CA TYR A 127 -4.76 -9.30 5.36
C TYR A 127 -5.04 -10.77 5.05
N GLU A 128 -6.30 -11.10 4.91
CA GLU A 128 -6.76 -12.40 4.45
C GLU A 128 -7.73 -12.19 3.29
N ILE A 129 -7.49 -12.87 2.18
CA ILE A 129 -8.30 -12.80 0.98
C ILE A 129 -8.78 -14.21 0.65
N ASP A 130 -10.08 -14.43 0.82
CA ASP A 130 -10.72 -15.68 0.47
C ASP A 130 -11.20 -15.62 -0.99
N ASN A 131 -10.86 -16.61 -1.77
CA ASN A 131 -11.52 -16.92 -3.03
C ASN A 131 -12.69 -17.88 -2.77
N ASN A 132 -13.90 -17.34 -2.76
CA ASN A 132 -15.13 -18.10 -2.54
C ASN A 132 -15.74 -18.62 -3.87
N ASP A 133 -14.97 -18.55 -4.97
CA ASP A 133 -15.40 -19.00 -6.28
C ASP A 133 -14.93 -20.43 -6.57
N ALA A 134 -15.61 -21.10 -7.51
CA ALA A 134 -15.19 -22.42 -8.02
C ALA A 134 -14.10 -22.34 -9.09
N LYS A 135 -13.56 -21.15 -9.37
CA LYS A 135 -12.46 -20.87 -10.31
C LYS A 135 -11.34 -20.12 -9.62
N ASP A 136 -10.16 -20.21 -10.20
CA ASP A 136 -9.00 -19.48 -9.73
C ASP A 136 -9.21 -17.97 -9.82
N MET A 137 -8.73 -17.23 -8.82
CA MET A 137 -8.82 -15.78 -8.73
C MET A 137 -7.42 -15.15 -8.81
N TYR A 138 -7.30 -14.07 -9.57
CA TYR A 138 -6.08 -13.30 -9.74
C TYR A 138 -6.28 -11.87 -9.23
N TYR A 139 -5.31 -11.32 -8.53
CA TYR A 139 -5.43 -10.00 -7.91
C TYR A 139 -4.08 -9.36 -7.63
N SER A 140 -4.06 -8.05 -7.54
CA SER A 140 -3.00 -7.28 -6.89
C SER A 140 -3.49 -6.71 -5.57
N PHE A 141 -2.56 -6.51 -4.62
CA PHE A 141 -2.85 -5.90 -3.33
C PHE A 141 -1.77 -4.89 -2.94
N GLY A 142 -2.17 -3.78 -2.30
CA GLY A 142 -1.23 -2.78 -1.80
C GLY A 142 -1.73 -2.07 -0.56
N PHE A 143 -0.79 -1.68 0.29
CA PHE A 143 -1.00 -0.72 1.36
C PHE A 143 -0.30 0.58 0.98
N HIS A 144 -1.00 1.72 1.06
CA HIS A 144 -0.53 2.99 0.50
C HIS A 144 -0.50 4.10 1.57
N PRO A 145 0.28 3.93 2.67
CA PRO A 145 0.34 4.91 3.74
C PRO A 145 1.12 6.14 3.31
N GLY A 146 0.57 7.34 3.64
CA GLY A 146 1.33 8.58 3.64
C GLY A 146 1.84 8.85 5.05
N PHE A 147 3.15 9.08 5.22
CA PHE A 147 3.76 9.44 6.50
C PHE A 147 4.05 10.92 6.56
N ASN A 148 3.67 11.59 7.65
CA ASN A 148 3.95 12.99 7.89
C ASN A 148 5.46 13.26 7.98
N LEU A 149 5.90 14.38 7.41
CA LEU A 149 7.27 14.88 7.51
C LEU A 149 7.29 16.17 8.31
N ASN A 150 8.14 16.25 9.34
CA ASN A 150 8.32 17.45 10.18
C ASN A 150 9.39 18.39 9.64
N SER A 151 10.05 18.04 8.55
CA SER A 151 11.09 18.86 7.91
C SER A 151 11.13 18.58 6.40
N ASP A 152 12.01 19.28 5.68
CA ASP A 152 12.22 19.04 4.26
C ASP A 152 12.58 17.57 3.97
N LEU A 153 12.08 17.02 2.87
CA LEU A 153 12.28 15.62 2.47
C LEU A 153 13.78 15.25 2.37
N SER A 154 14.65 16.21 2.06
CA SER A 154 16.10 16.00 2.01
C SER A 154 16.75 15.70 3.37
N ASN A 155 16.02 15.88 4.48
CA ASN A 155 16.44 15.44 5.80
C ASN A 155 16.06 13.98 6.12
N TYR A 156 15.36 13.33 5.20
CA TYR A 156 14.89 11.95 5.35
C TYR A 156 15.61 10.99 4.41
N SER A 157 15.59 9.74 4.78
CA SER A 157 16.09 8.62 3.97
C SER A 157 15.32 7.36 4.26
N LEU A 158 15.33 6.43 3.31
CA LEU A 158 14.87 5.06 3.50
C LEU A 158 16.07 4.16 3.79
N GLN A 159 16.03 3.45 4.92
CA GLN A 159 17.02 2.43 5.28
C GLN A 159 16.41 1.06 5.04
N PHE A 160 17.05 0.25 4.20
CA PHE A 160 16.63 -1.11 3.85
C PHE A 160 17.46 -2.15 4.61
N GLU A 161 16.78 -3.21 5.09
CA GLU A 161 17.43 -4.38 5.69
C GLU A 161 16.91 -5.69 5.05
N PRO A 162 17.80 -6.63 4.68
CA PRO A 162 19.26 -6.53 4.75
C PRO A 162 19.82 -5.41 3.88
N LYS A 163 20.99 -4.90 4.24
CA LYS A 163 21.67 -3.83 3.50
C LYS A 163 22.14 -4.32 2.14
N LEU A 164 21.65 -3.68 1.09
CA LEU A 164 22.07 -3.89 -0.29
C LEU A 164 22.84 -2.66 -0.82
N ASN A 165 23.54 -2.82 -1.93
CA ASN A 165 24.25 -1.74 -2.61
C ASN A 165 23.39 -1.07 -3.70
N SER A 166 22.35 -1.76 -4.18
CA SER A 166 21.39 -1.26 -5.15
C SER A 166 20.07 -1.98 -5.04
N LEU A 167 19.00 -1.35 -5.57
CA LEU A 167 17.67 -1.96 -5.75
C LEU A 167 17.29 -1.92 -7.23
N PRO A 168 16.79 -3.03 -7.80
CA PRO A 168 16.17 -3.00 -9.11
C PRO A 168 14.97 -2.06 -9.10
N THR A 169 14.94 -1.12 -10.05
CA THR A 169 13.90 -0.09 -10.16
C THR A 169 13.11 -0.30 -11.44
N LEU A 170 11.81 -0.56 -11.30
CA LEU A 170 10.90 -0.69 -12.44
C LEU A 170 10.58 0.71 -12.99
N LEU A 171 10.94 0.98 -14.24
CA LEU A 171 10.76 2.31 -14.81
C LEU A 171 9.29 2.57 -15.16
N VAL A 172 8.77 3.68 -14.61
CA VAL A 172 7.41 4.18 -14.85
C VAL A 172 7.48 5.33 -15.84
N GLU A 173 7.23 5.02 -17.12
CA GLU A 173 7.27 5.98 -18.24
C GLU A 173 6.47 5.44 -19.42
N PRO A 174 5.44 6.17 -19.95
CA PRO A 174 4.92 7.41 -19.38
C PRO A 174 4.14 7.15 -18.07
N ASN A 175 4.32 8.03 -17.07
CA ASN A 175 3.56 7.95 -15.82
C ASN A 175 2.04 7.93 -16.14
N PRO A 176 1.25 7.02 -15.52
CA PRO A 176 1.56 6.11 -14.41
C PRO A 176 1.87 4.66 -14.85
N PHE A 177 2.30 4.40 -16.06
CA PHE A 177 2.50 3.06 -16.60
C PHE A 177 3.98 2.66 -16.57
N ARG A 178 4.25 1.36 -16.41
CA ARG A 178 5.61 0.81 -16.59
C ARG A 178 5.97 0.79 -18.09
N ASN A 179 7.25 0.95 -18.39
CA ASN A 179 7.74 0.79 -19.77
C ASN A 179 8.38 -0.59 -20.05
N GLY A 180 8.37 -1.48 -19.04
CA GLY A 180 8.95 -2.82 -19.12
C GLY A 180 10.46 -2.87 -18.92
N LYS A 181 11.14 -1.74 -18.68
CA LYS A 181 12.57 -1.68 -18.39
C LYS A 181 12.83 -1.62 -16.90
N ILE A 182 14.00 -2.13 -16.51
CA ILE A 182 14.53 -2.10 -15.15
C ILE A 182 15.86 -1.35 -15.16
N ALA A 183 16.08 -0.52 -14.14
CA ALA A 183 17.34 0.15 -13.87
C ALA A 183 17.75 -0.12 -12.42
N ASP A 184 18.99 0.16 -12.05
CA ASP A 184 19.46 0.03 -10.68
C ASP A 184 19.50 1.40 -9.97
N THR A 185 18.81 1.50 -8.83
CA THR A 185 18.98 2.62 -7.91
C THR A 185 20.08 2.29 -6.92
N GLN A 186 21.15 3.10 -6.90
CA GLN A 186 22.29 2.90 -6.00
C GLN A 186 21.94 3.27 -4.56
N LEU A 187 22.36 2.45 -3.63
CA LEU A 187 22.22 2.65 -2.19
C LEU A 187 23.59 2.87 -1.53
N GLN A 188 23.62 3.64 -0.45
CA GLN A 188 24.80 3.80 0.38
C GLN A 188 24.61 3.02 1.69
N ASN A 189 25.23 1.85 1.78
CA ASN A 189 25.08 0.97 2.94
C ASN A 189 23.61 0.65 3.27
N GLY A 190 22.82 0.29 2.25
CA GLY A 190 21.40 0.01 2.35
C GLY A 190 20.49 1.24 2.47
N LYS A 191 21.04 2.45 2.29
CA LYS A 191 20.33 3.71 2.49
C LYS A 191 20.07 4.44 1.18
N LEU A 192 18.82 4.89 0.99
CA LEU A 192 18.40 5.77 -0.09
C LEU A 192 18.13 7.16 0.47
N GLU A 193 18.95 8.14 0.08
CA GLU A 193 18.70 9.55 0.41
C GLU A 193 17.51 10.07 -0.41
N LEU A 194 16.63 10.81 0.25
CA LEU A 194 15.38 11.31 -0.35
C LEU A 194 15.52 12.79 -0.75
N ASN A 195 14.81 13.17 -1.80
CA ASN A 195 14.63 14.57 -2.18
C ASN A 195 13.42 14.70 -3.10
N TYR A 196 12.80 15.87 -3.18
CA TYR A 196 11.64 16.08 -4.05
C TYR A 196 11.92 15.88 -5.55
N PRO A 197 13.06 16.35 -6.11
CA PRO A 197 13.35 16.15 -7.54
C PRO A 197 13.31 14.69 -8.01
N MET A 198 13.64 13.72 -7.15
CA MET A 198 13.56 12.30 -7.53
C MET A 198 12.12 11.82 -7.75
N LEU A 199 11.13 12.49 -7.14
CA LEU A 199 9.70 12.15 -7.19
C LEU A 199 8.90 13.02 -8.19
N ASP A 200 9.49 14.10 -8.72
CA ASP A 200 8.82 15.04 -9.64
C ASP A 200 8.44 14.42 -11.00
N ASN A 201 8.99 13.25 -11.32
CA ASN A 201 8.64 12.47 -12.51
C ASN A 201 7.67 11.31 -12.21
N GLY A 202 7.03 11.30 -11.04
CA GLY A 202 6.09 10.29 -10.62
C GLY A 202 6.68 9.25 -9.64
N VAL A 203 5.89 8.22 -9.38
CA VAL A 203 6.20 7.14 -8.45
C VAL A 203 7.49 6.41 -8.81
N LYS A 204 8.28 6.04 -7.80
CA LYS A 204 9.40 5.11 -7.92
C LYS A 204 8.96 3.74 -7.42
N ILE A 205 9.17 2.70 -8.22
CA ILE A 205 8.82 1.32 -7.85
C ILE A 205 10.08 0.48 -7.84
N TYR A 206 10.35 -0.13 -6.71
CA TYR A 206 11.51 -1.00 -6.48
C TYR A 206 11.08 -2.45 -6.34
N ASP A 207 11.87 -3.37 -6.89
CA ASP A 207 11.81 -4.79 -6.52
C ASP A 207 12.56 -4.94 -5.19
N ILE A 208 11.84 -5.42 -4.19
CA ILE A 208 12.33 -5.57 -2.82
C ILE A 208 12.22 -7.02 -2.34
N SER A 209 12.20 -7.99 -3.24
CA SER A 209 12.03 -9.41 -2.91
C SER A 209 13.07 -9.94 -1.90
N ASP A 210 14.25 -9.30 -1.81
CA ASP A 210 15.32 -9.63 -0.87
C ASP A 210 15.32 -8.75 0.40
N ILE A 211 14.39 -7.81 0.52
CA ILE A 211 14.28 -6.88 1.66
C ILE A 211 13.23 -7.40 2.65
N LYS A 212 13.50 -7.22 3.94
CA LYS A 212 12.57 -7.57 5.02
C LYS A 212 11.94 -6.33 5.63
N THR A 213 12.74 -5.29 5.85
CA THR A 213 12.24 -4.05 6.46
C THR A 213 12.73 -2.83 5.71
N VAL A 214 11.90 -1.79 5.73
CA VAL A 214 12.25 -0.43 5.31
C VAL A 214 11.93 0.54 6.44
N SER A 215 12.86 1.45 6.76
CA SER A 215 12.65 2.48 7.79
C SER A 215 12.72 3.86 7.16
N LEU A 216 11.69 4.68 7.38
CA LEU A 216 11.72 6.12 7.12
C LEU A 216 12.35 6.78 8.33
N ILE A 217 13.57 7.31 8.17
CA ILE A 217 14.37 7.91 9.22
C ILE A 217 14.75 9.35 8.87
N SER A 218 14.89 10.21 9.89
CA SER A 218 15.27 11.61 9.71
C SER A 218 16.54 11.94 10.50
N CYS A 219 17.36 12.85 9.95
CA CYS A 219 18.48 13.45 10.71
C CYS A 219 18.05 14.68 11.54
N ARG A 220 16.77 15.08 11.48
CA ARG A 220 16.22 16.27 12.16
C ARG A 220 15.05 15.97 13.07
N ASP A 221 14.52 14.75 13.04
CA ASP A 221 13.35 14.32 13.76
C ASP A 221 13.63 12.97 14.44
N ALA A 222 13.19 12.83 15.68
CA ALA A 222 13.33 11.56 16.42
C ALA A 222 12.27 10.53 16.02
N HIS A 223 11.14 11.00 15.44
CA HIS A 223 10.08 10.11 14.98
C HIS A 223 10.54 9.36 13.73
N GLN A 224 10.34 8.06 13.76
CA GLN A 224 10.64 7.17 12.64
C GLN A 224 9.55 6.10 12.50
N VAL A 225 9.43 5.56 11.30
CA VAL A 225 8.54 4.43 11.03
C VAL A 225 9.36 3.33 10.36
N THR A 226 9.28 2.12 10.90
CA THR A 226 9.85 0.94 10.25
C THR A 226 8.72 0.02 9.83
N GLU A 227 8.70 -0.37 8.56
CA GLU A 227 7.76 -1.34 8.01
C GLU A 227 8.46 -2.69 7.83
N ASP A 228 7.91 -3.76 8.44
CA ASP A 228 8.20 -5.14 8.06
C ASP A 228 7.32 -5.48 6.84
N ILE A 229 7.98 -5.70 5.72
CA ILE A 229 7.37 -5.84 4.39
C ILE A 229 7.79 -7.15 3.69
N ALA A 230 8.25 -8.14 4.47
CA ALA A 230 8.78 -9.39 3.93
C ALA A 230 7.80 -10.16 3.02
N ASP A 231 6.48 -9.93 3.20
CA ASP A 231 5.43 -10.54 2.37
C ASP A 231 5.16 -9.77 1.06
N PHE A 232 5.86 -8.66 0.81
CA PHE A 232 5.61 -7.78 -0.33
C PHE A 232 6.83 -7.72 -1.26
N PRO A 233 6.71 -8.15 -2.52
CA PRO A 233 7.85 -8.16 -3.46
C PRO A 233 8.19 -6.78 -4.02
N TYR A 234 7.32 -5.78 -3.90
CA TYR A 234 7.54 -4.45 -4.45
C TYR A 234 7.30 -3.36 -3.42
N LEU A 235 8.04 -2.26 -3.57
CA LEU A 235 7.85 -1.03 -2.79
C LEU A 235 7.71 0.15 -3.75
N ALA A 236 6.63 0.92 -3.58
CA ALA A 236 6.51 2.20 -4.24
C ALA A 236 6.82 3.35 -3.28
N VAL A 237 7.46 4.38 -3.79
CA VAL A 237 7.78 5.62 -3.06
C VAL A 237 7.23 6.79 -3.86
N TRP A 238 6.36 7.59 -3.20
CA TRP A 238 5.67 8.67 -3.88
C TRP A 238 5.39 9.87 -2.96
N SER A 239 5.43 11.04 -3.54
CA SER A 239 4.86 12.28 -3.02
C SER A 239 4.36 13.09 -4.23
N PRO A 240 3.33 13.94 -4.10
CA PRO A 240 2.77 14.66 -5.24
C PRO A 240 3.81 15.48 -6.00
N GLU A 241 3.88 15.26 -7.30
CA GLU A 241 4.86 15.84 -8.21
C GLU A 241 4.83 17.37 -8.14
N ASN A 242 6.00 18.01 -8.05
CA ASN A 242 6.20 19.46 -8.05
C ASN A 242 5.46 20.22 -6.93
N LYS A 243 4.99 19.55 -5.87
CA LYS A 243 4.23 20.18 -4.78
C LYS A 243 4.99 20.33 -3.47
N LYS A 244 6.11 19.64 -3.30
CA LYS A 244 6.85 19.58 -2.02
C LYS A 244 5.92 19.33 -0.84
N ALA A 245 5.07 18.32 -0.97
CA ALA A 245 4.10 17.98 0.05
C ALA A 245 4.81 17.52 1.34
N PRO A 246 4.29 17.87 2.55
CA PRO A 246 4.92 17.53 3.82
C PRO A 246 4.59 16.08 4.25
N PHE A 247 4.62 15.15 3.30
CA PHE A 247 4.47 13.72 3.53
C PHE A 247 5.17 12.91 2.44
N LEU A 248 5.46 11.65 2.76
CA LEU A 248 5.96 10.65 1.84
C LEU A 248 5.09 9.40 1.94
N CYS A 249 4.68 8.85 0.80
CA CYS A 249 4.13 7.50 0.76
C CYS A 249 5.28 6.50 0.60
N VAL A 250 5.26 5.45 1.45
CA VAL A 250 6.13 4.29 1.37
C VAL A 250 5.19 3.08 1.32
N GLU A 251 5.08 2.45 0.17
CA GLU A 251 3.92 1.65 -0.20
C GLU A 251 4.32 0.21 -0.54
N PRO A 252 4.14 -0.76 0.37
CA PRO A 252 4.37 -2.16 0.04
C PRO A 252 3.28 -2.70 -0.89
N PHE A 253 3.72 -3.37 -1.99
CA PHE A 253 2.85 -3.87 -3.05
C PHE A 253 3.07 -5.36 -3.33
N ARG A 254 1.96 -6.06 -3.53
CA ARG A 254 1.83 -7.40 -4.11
C ARG A 254 1.13 -7.28 -5.46
N GLY A 255 1.85 -6.75 -6.45
CA GLY A 255 1.37 -6.44 -7.78
C GLY A 255 1.94 -5.13 -8.30
N LEU A 256 1.61 -4.78 -9.55
CA LEU A 256 2.22 -3.66 -10.26
C LEU A 256 1.20 -2.95 -11.16
N PRO A 257 1.39 -1.65 -11.48
CA PRO A 257 0.68 -0.99 -12.58
C PRO A 257 0.91 -1.72 -13.90
N ASP A 258 0.00 -1.56 -14.86
CA ASP A 258 0.17 -2.15 -16.19
C ASP A 258 1.38 -1.56 -16.94
N GLN A 259 1.81 -2.29 -17.97
CA GLN A 259 2.75 -1.77 -18.94
C GLN A 259 2.01 -0.92 -19.98
N TYR A 260 2.62 0.21 -20.35
CA TYR A 260 2.06 1.10 -21.37
C TYR A 260 1.82 0.38 -22.70
N GLY A 261 0.68 0.67 -23.32
CA GLY A 261 0.30 0.16 -24.64
C GLY A 261 -0.21 -1.29 -24.66
N LYS A 262 -0.49 -1.90 -23.50
CA LYS A 262 -0.96 -3.28 -23.43
C LYS A 262 -2.16 -3.42 -22.51
N THR A 263 -3.32 -3.78 -23.06
CA THR A 263 -4.40 -4.40 -22.30
C THR A 263 -4.08 -5.89 -22.17
N ILE A 264 -4.03 -6.39 -20.94
CA ILE A 264 -3.52 -7.72 -20.64
C ILE A 264 -4.57 -8.54 -19.87
N ASP A 265 -4.54 -9.86 -20.02
CA ASP A 265 -5.33 -10.75 -19.15
C ASP A 265 -4.74 -10.68 -17.73
N ILE A 266 -5.63 -10.62 -16.72
CA ILE A 266 -5.23 -10.46 -15.32
C ILE A 266 -4.24 -11.53 -14.88
N LYS A 267 -4.41 -12.76 -15.34
CA LYS A 267 -3.51 -13.89 -15.03
C LYS A 267 -2.09 -13.74 -15.59
N ASP A 268 -1.93 -12.92 -16.63
CA ASP A 268 -0.65 -12.70 -17.32
C ASP A 268 0.05 -11.41 -16.86
N LYS A 269 -0.55 -10.65 -15.92
CA LYS A 269 0.07 -9.44 -15.37
C LYS A 269 1.30 -9.77 -14.54
N LEU A 270 2.37 -9.02 -14.75
CA LEU A 270 3.59 -9.13 -13.93
C LEU A 270 3.27 -8.77 -12.48
N GLY A 271 3.65 -9.68 -11.56
CA GLY A 271 3.49 -9.49 -10.12
C GLY A 271 2.10 -9.78 -9.59
N GLU A 272 1.17 -10.22 -10.44
CA GLU A 272 -0.20 -10.57 -10.01
C GLU A 272 -0.17 -11.79 -9.11
N GLN A 273 -1.05 -11.79 -8.09
CA GLN A 273 -1.21 -12.88 -7.15
C GLN A 273 -2.30 -13.84 -7.63
N HIS A 274 -2.24 -15.09 -7.18
CA HIS A 274 -3.15 -16.16 -7.55
C HIS A 274 -3.67 -16.90 -6.31
N ILE A 275 -4.98 -17.09 -6.24
CA ILE A 275 -5.64 -17.91 -5.21
C ILE A 275 -6.47 -18.98 -5.93
N ALA A 276 -6.18 -20.24 -5.65
CA ALA A 276 -6.94 -21.36 -6.20
C ALA A 276 -8.41 -21.32 -5.77
N ALA A 277 -9.27 -22.01 -6.50
CA ALA A 277 -10.70 -22.13 -6.17
C ALA A 277 -10.89 -22.57 -4.70
N ASN A 278 -11.81 -21.90 -3.97
CA ASN A 278 -12.16 -22.19 -2.57
C ASN A 278 -10.94 -22.23 -1.63
N SER A 279 -9.95 -21.38 -1.88
CA SER A 279 -8.73 -21.22 -1.05
C SER A 279 -8.58 -19.77 -0.60
N ASN A 280 -7.57 -19.48 0.22
CA ASN A 280 -7.26 -18.13 0.65
C ASN A 280 -5.76 -17.82 0.50
N ASP A 281 -5.42 -16.54 0.59
CA ASP A 281 -4.06 -16.02 0.77
C ASP A 281 -4.02 -15.12 1.99
N GLN A 282 -2.91 -15.17 2.75
CA GLN A 282 -2.69 -14.36 3.95
C GLN A 282 -1.30 -13.75 3.91
N PHE A 283 -1.21 -12.48 4.28
CA PHE A 283 0.04 -11.73 4.36
C PHE A 283 -0.09 -10.59 5.35
N THR A 284 1.03 -10.08 5.83
CA THR A 284 1.07 -9.09 6.91
C THR A 284 2.03 -7.95 6.57
N VAL A 285 1.67 -6.73 6.94
CA VAL A 285 2.60 -5.63 7.14
C VAL A 285 2.59 -5.23 8.61
N SER A 286 3.77 -5.01 9.18
CA SER A 286 3.88 -4.53 10.56
C SER A 286 4.64 -3.21 10.58
N LEU A 287 4.09 -2.21 11.26
CA LEU A 287 4.69 -0.88 11.37
C LEU A 287 5.12 -0.63 12.82
N ASP A 288 6.39 -0.33 13.03
CA ASP A 288 6.97 0.09 14.32
C ASP A 288 7.13 1.60 14.34
N PHE A 289 6.46 2.27 15.28
CA PHE A 289 6.43 3.72 15.44
C PHE A 289 7.28 4.16 16.63
N LYS A 290 8.36 4.90 16.37
CA LYS A 290 9.34 5.37 17.38
C LYS A 290 9.45 6.88 17.39
#